data_d3ba03abdc320b474a29051480020544
#
_entry.id   d3ba03abdc320b474a29051480020544
#
_cell.length_a   1.000
_cell.length_b   1.000
_cell.length_c   1.000
_cell.angle_alpha   90.00
_cell.angle_beta   90.00
_cell.angle_gamma   90.00
#
_symmetry.space_group_name_H-M   'P 1'
#
loop_
_entity.id
_entity.type
_entity.pdbx_description
1 polymer ?
#
loop_
_entity_poly.entity_id
_entity_poly.type
_entity_poly.pdbx_seq_one_letter_code
_entity_poly.pdbx_strand_id
1 'polypeptide(L)'
;AGWLTKYGVGTDYDQMVTDYEKLPKKSFDYEVLEHWERIVAIKYADLWKDLGTWNTLTEEMPENSIGDVTWDDTCENSHAINVLGVPMVVMGAKNMVIAASHDGILVADKHQSSYIKDCLTNIADTSKYEERRWGTIKTIDSDEDDGIKSVTRRIKVVAGKTTPEHRHLSHTETITVLSGMGKLILEGVEVDLMAGATDSIAAGKRHAIKAMGSDLRCIEVSIGTEEKSTL
;
A
#
# COMPACT_ATOMS: atom_id res chain seq x y z
N ALA A 1 -29.75 -2.79 10.78
CA ALA A 1 -30.11 -3.98 11.57
C ALA A 1 -30.31 -5.22 10.67
N GLY A 2 -31.03 -5.09 9.53
CA GLY A 2 -31.33 -6.24 8.65
C GLY A 2 -30.10 -6.93 8.05
N TRP A 3 -29.03 -6.19 7.75
CA TRP A 3 -27.82 -6.74 7.14
C TRP A 3 -27.04 -7.65 8.10
N LEU A 4 -26.81 -7.21 9.34
CA LEU A 4 -26.14 -8.01 10.38
C LEU A 4 -26.94 -9.27 10.75
N THR A 5 -28.28 -9.22 10.67
CA THR A 5 -29.13 -10.38 10.91
C THR A 5 -29.06 -11.38 9.77
N LYS A 6 -28.87 -10.90 8.53
CA LYS A 6 -28.74 -11.74 7.34
C LYS A 6 -27.39 -12.47 7.28
N TYR A 7 -26.31 -11.82 7.74
CA TYR A 7 -24.93 -12.31 7.63
C TYR A 7 -24.31 -12.64 9.00
N GLY A 8 -24.98 -13.49 9.77
CA GLY A 8 -24.47 -14.07 11.01
C GLY A 8 -23.43 -15.17 10.78
N VAL A 9 -22.97 -15.77 11.87
CA VAL A 9 -22.00 -16.89 11.84
C VAL A 9 -22.52 -18.01 10.94
N GLY A 10 -21.73 -18.40 9.92
CA GLY A 10 -22.08 -19.46 8.97
C GLY A 10 -22.64 -18.98 7.63
N THR A 11 -22.62 -17.68 7.36
CA THR A 11 -23.05 -17.12 6.07
C THR A 11 -21.99 -17.35 4.99
N ASP A 12 -22.45 -17.57 3.75
CA ASP A 12 -21.61 -17.64 2.57
C ASP A 12 -20.85 -16.31 2.38
N TYR A 13 -19.52 -16.37 2.43
CA TYR A 13 -18.65 -15.21 2.31
C TYR A 13 -18.79 -14.52 0.94
N ASP A 14 -18.90 -15.28 -0.13
CA ASP A 14 -18.98 -14.74 -1.50
C ASP A 14 -20.29 -13.96 -1.69
N GLN A 15 -21.39 -14.47 -1.13
CA GLN A 15 -22.67 -13.76 -1.13
C GLN A 15 -22.60 -12.49 -0.28
N MET A 16 -21.90 -12.53 0.86
CA MET A 16 -21.69 -11.36 1.71
C MET A 16 -20.90 -10.27 0.99
N VAL A 17 -19.83 -10.62 0.28
CA VAL A 17 -19.01 -9.68 -0.51
C VAL A 17 -19.84 -9.04 -1.61
N THR A 18 -20.59 -9.84 -2.37
CA THR A 18 -21.47 -9.36 -3.45
C THR A 18 -22.53 -8.37 -2.95
N ASP A 19 -23.10 -8.62 -1.78
CA ASP A 19 -24.10 -7.74 -1.18
C ASP A 19 -23.47 -6.53 -0.49
N TYR A 20 -22.20 -6.61 -0.05
CA TYR A 20 -21.45 -5.48 0.51
C TYR A 20 -21.26 -4.34 -0.49
N GLU A 21 -21.04 -4.66 -1.76
CA GLU A 21 -20.93 -3.67 -2.83
C GLU A 21 -22.20 -2.84 -3.05
N LYS A 22 -23.35 -3.36 -2.63
CA LYS A 22 -24.65 -2.68 -2.72
C LYS A 22 -24.91 -1.74 -1.54
N LEU A 23 -24.03 -1.73 -0.53
CA LEU A 23 -24.18 -0.82 0.61
C LEU A 23 -23.84 0.62 0.22
N PRO A 24 -24.51 1.61 0.84
CA PRO A 24 -24.18 3.01 0.59
C PRO A 24 -22.74 3.29 1.02
N LYS A 25 -21.96 3.95 0.15
CA LYS A 25 -20.58 4.39 0.44
C LYS A 25 -20.59 5.62 1.35
N LYS A 26 -21.01 5.44 2.59
CA LYS A 26 -21.06 6.48 3.62
C LYS A 26 -20.35 6.01 4.88
N SER A 27 -19.77 6.95 5.63
CA SER A 27 -19.17 6.61 6.92
C SER A 27 -20.24 6.13 7.91
N PHE A 28 -19.82 5.30 8.85
CA PHE A 28 -20.67 4.83 9.95
C PHE A 28 -21.26 5.98 10.76
N ASP A 29 -20.51 7.06 10.92
CA ASP A 29 -20.95 8.25 11.65
C ASP A 29 -22.18 8.87 10.97
N TYR A 30 -22.09 9.17 9.68
CA TYR A 30 -23.21 9.77 8.92
C TYR A 30 -24.40 8.84 8.72
N GLU A 31 -24.17 7.53 8.54
CA GLU A 31 -25.27 6.63 8.23
C GLU A 31 -25.96 6.05 9.48
N VAL A 32 -25.21 5.96 10.59
CA VAL A 32 -25.71 5.33 11.81
C VAL A 32 -25.72 6.29 12.99
N LEU A 33 -24.59 6.90 13.37
CA LEU A 33 -24.50 7.64 14.61
C LEU A 33 -25.38 8.90 14.60
N GLU A 34 -25.39 9.66 13.49
CA GLU A 34 -26.22 10.88 13.42
C GLU A 34 -27.73 10.62 13.41
N HIS A 35 -28.14 9.40 13.08
CA HIS A 35 -29.56 9.01 13.00
C HIS A 35 -30.03 8.15 14.18
N TRP A 36 -29.11 7.78 15.11
CA TRP A 36 -29.43 6.90 16.19
C TRP A 36 -29.81 7.68 17.46
N GLU A 37 -31.06 7.54 17.94
CA GLU A 37 -31.57 8.27 19.09
C GLU A 37 -31.05 7.77 20.46
N ARG A 38 -30.44 6.59 20.53
CA ARG A 38 -29.97 5.95 21.77
C ARG A 38 -28.45 5.87 21.82
N ILE A 39 -27.76 7.01 21.71
CA ILE A 39 -26.32 7.10 21.85
C ILE A 39 -25.96 7.52 23.26
N VAL A 40 -25.03 6.81 23.88
CA VAL A 40 -24.41 7.19 25.15
C VAL A 40 -22.97 7.58 24.84
N ALA A 41 -22.62 8.84 25.10
CA ALA A 41 -21.25 9.32 25.01
C ALA A 41 -20.58 9.25 26.39
N ILE A 42 -19.39 8.65 26.43
CA ILE A 42 -18.54 8.64 27.62
C ILE A 42 -17.51 9.74 27.45
N LYS A 43 -17.45 10.69 28.40
CA LYS A 43 -16.46 11.75 28.37
C LYS A 43 -15.07 11.16 28.61
N TYR A 44 -14.18 11.33 27.64
CA TYR A 44 -12.77 11.03 27.77
C TYR A 44 -12.02 12.30 28.17
N ALA A 45 -11.21 12.22 29.23
CA ALA A 45 -10.54 13.39 29.80
C ALA A 45 -9.03 13.46 29.53
N ASP A 46 -8.47 12.40 28.95
CA ASP A 46 -7.06 12.34 28.58
C ASP A 46 -6.81 12.92 27.17
N LEU A 47 -5.56 13.01 26.81
CA LEU A 47 -5.14 13.52 25.51
C LEU A 47 -5.63 12.59 24.38
N TRP A 48 -6.42 13.13 23.48
CA TRP A 48 -6.80 12.48 22.22
C TRP A 48 -6.67 13.49 21.08
N LYS A 49 -6.03 13.11 20.00
CA LYS A 49 -5.85 13.97 18.81
C LYS A 49 -6.03 13.16 17.54
N ASP A 50 -6.79 13.69 16.61
CA ASP A 50 -6.90 13.15 15.27
C ASP A 50 -5.66 13.56 14.45
N LEU A 51 -4.90 12.58 13.97
CA LEU A 51 -3.73 12.78 13.10
C LEU A 51 -4.07 12.60 11.62
N GLY A 52 -5.32 12.80 11.25
CA GLY A 52 -5.83 12.61 9.88
C GLY A 52 -5.31 13.60 8.84
N THR A 53 -4.56 14.62 9.22
CA THR A 53 -3.95 15.58 8.28
C THR A 53 -2.45 15.70 8.49
N TRP A 54 -1.73 16.12 7.46
CA TRP A 54 -0.29 16.36 7.54
C TRP A 54 0.04 17.43 8.59
N ASN A 55 -0.80 18.48 8.70
CA ASN A 55 -0.60 19.52 9.69
C ASN A 55 -0.64 18.96 11.11
N THR A 56 -1.70 18.21 11.45
CA THR A 56 -1.84 17.64 12.80
C THR A 56 -0.76 16.60 13.10
N LEU A 57 -0.31 15.83 12.11
CA LEU A 57 0.81 14.92 12.25
C LEU A 57 2.11 15.67 12.60
N THR A 58 2.43 16.76 11.87
CA THR A 58 3.66 17.51 12.09
C THR A 58 3.72 18.22 13.45
N GLU A 59 2.57 18.53 14.06
CA GLU A 59 2.50 19.09 15.40
C GLU A 59 2.90 18.07 16.49
N GLU A 60 2.76 16.79 16.23
CA GLU A 60 3.10 15.70 17.15
C GLU A 60 4.47 15.06 16.88
N MET A 61 5.12 15.46 15.80
CA MET A 61 6.47 14.98 15.50
C MET A 61 7.48 15.54 16.49
N PRO A 62 8.31 14.71 17.15
CA PRO A 62 9.33 15.17 18.10
C PRO A 62 10.46 15.93 17.41
N GLU A 63 10.68 15.68 16.12
CA GLU A 63 11.69 16.33 15.29
C GLU A 63 11.06 16.83 13.98
N ASN A 64 11.69 17.79 13.35
CA ASN A 64 11.18 18.38 12.11
C ASN A 64 11.40 17.50 10.88
N SER A 65 12.06 16.33 11.01
CA SER A 65 12.31 15.43 9.89
C SER A 65 12.28 13.96 10.26
N ILE A 66 11.90 13.14 9.27
CA ILE A 66 12.05 11.70 9.26
C ILE A 66 12.83 11.32 7.99
N GLY A 67 13.85 10.47 8.14
CA GLY A 67 14.71 10.03 7.03
C GLY A 67 15.89 10.97 6.77
N ASP A 68 16.54 10.80 5.62
CA ASP A 68 17.73 11.58 5.25
C ASP A 68 17.31 12.96 4.71
N VAL A 69 17.30 13.96 5.59
CA VAL A 69 16.91 15.34 5.28
C VAL A 69 17.97 16.31 5.81
N THR A 70 18.43 17.19 4.94
CA THR A 70 19.32 18.30 5.28
C THR A 70 18.57 19.62 5.15
N TRP A 71 18.63 20.44 6.19
CA TRP A 71 18.01 21.77 6.27
C TRP A 71 19.06 22.87 6.18
N ASP A 72 18.70 23.98 5.56
CA ASP A 72 19.46 25.22 5.71
C ASP A 72 18.91 26.07 6.88
N ASP A 73 19.70 27.05 7.30
CA ASP A 73 19.38 27.91 8.45
C ASP A 73 18.23 28.92 8.18
N THR A 74 17.72 28.96 6.95
CA THR A 74 16.62 29.87 6.56
C THR A 74 15.25 29.21 6.64
N CYS A 75 15.20 27.92 6.92
CA CYS A 75 13.96 27.17 7.07
C CYS A 75 13.29 27.46 8.42
N GLU A 76 11.97 27.72 8.38
CA GLU A 76 11.19 28.05 9.56
C GLU A 76 9.91 27.20 9.61
N ASN A 77 9.59 26.64 10.79
CA ASN A 77 8.32 25.92 11.06
C ASN A 77 7.94 24.91 9.97
N SER A 78 8.92 24.23 9.37
CA SER A 78 8.72 23.28 8.29
C SER A 78 9.08 21.85 8.73
N HIS A 79 8.42 20.86 8.15
CA HIS A 79 8.67 19.45 8.43
C HIS A 79 8.86 18.68 7.12
N ALA A 80 9.76 17.70 7.14
CA ALA A 80 10.01 16.83 6.00
C ALA A 80 10.00 15.35 6.40
N ILE A 81 9.36 14.53 5.59
CA ILE A 81 9.31 13.08 5.73
C ILE A 81 9.85 12.48 4.44
N ASN A 82 11.00 11.84 4.51
CA ASN A 82 11.67 11.24 3.35
C ASN A 82 11.86 9.74 3.56
N VAL A 83 11.05 8.93 2.88
CA VAL A 83 11.15 7.46 2.92
C VAL A 83 11.66 6.86 1.62
N LEU A 84 12.20 7.69 0.70
CA LEU A 84 12.70 7.22 -0.59
C LEU A 84 14.08 6.56 -0.52
N GLY A 85 14.86 6.81 0.54
CA GLY A 85 16.23 6.32 0.67
C GLY A 85 17.25 7.06 -0.22
N VAL A 86 16.90 8.28 -0.66
CA VAL A 86 17.79 9.23 -1.31
C VAL A 86 17.87 10.48 -0.44
N PRO A 87 19.00 11.23 -0.43
CA PRO A 87 19.08 12.45 0.36
C PRO A 87 18.12 13.53 -0.14
N MET A 88 17.52 14.25 0.79
CA MET A 88 16.65 15.40 0.55
C MET A 88 17.31 16.66 1.12
N VAL A 89 17.40 17.72 0.34
CA VAL A 89 17.86 19.02 0.80
C VAL A 89 16.69 20.00 0.73
N VAL A 90 16.43 20.69 1.84
CA VAL A 90 15.36 21.68 1.95
C VAL A 90 15.96 23.03 2.32
N MET A 91 15.69 24.05 1.51
CA MET A 91 16.19 25.40 1.69
C MET A 91 15.08 26.42 1.62
N GLY A 92 15.09 27.39 2.53
CA GLY A 92 14.16 28.53 2.53
C GLY A 92 12.70 28.17 2.76
N ALA A 93 12.39 26.95 3.23
CA ALA A 93 11.03 26.50 3.44
C ALA A 93 10.41 27.17 4.70
N LYS A 94 9.20 27.74 4.56
CA LYS A 94 8.46 28.37 5.65
C LYS A 94 7.06 27.84 5.73
N ASN A 95 6.66 27.32 6.91
CA ASN A 95 5.36 26.71 7.16
C ASN A 95 5.01 25.55 6.21
N MET A 96 6.00 24.79 5.75
CA MET A 96 5.82 23.75 4.76
C MET A 96 5.76 22.36 5.40
N VAL A 97 5.01 21.46 4.77
CA VAL A 97 5.17 20.03 4.90
C VAL A 97 5.67 19.47 3.56
N ILE A 98 6.73 18.67 3.63
CA ILE A 98 7.33 18.01 2.47
C ILE A 98 7.33 16.52 2.79
N ALA A 99 6.60 15.71 2.03
CA ALA A 99 6.58 14.27 2.21
C ALA A 99 6.95 13.57 0.91
N ALA A 100 8.01 12.81 0.93
CA ALA A 100 8.48 12.04 -0.22
C ALA A 100 8.39 10.55 0.07
N SER A 101 7.56 9.86 -0.68
CA SER A 101 7.36 8.42 -0.61
C SER A 101 7.40 7.80 -2.01
N HIS A 102 7.32 6.47 -2.07
CA HIS A 102 7.26 5.77 -3.36
C HIS A 102 5.96 6.02 -4.12
N ASP A 103 4.90 6.45 -3.42
CA ASP A 103 3.60 6.74 -4.02
C ASP A 103 3.53 8.16 -4.58
N GLY A 104 4.39 9.07 -4.12
CA GLY A 104 4.45 10.44 -4.60
C GLY A 104 5.20 11.39 -3.69
N ILE A 105 5.28 12.63 -4.13
CA ILE A 105 5.91 13.73 -3.39
C ILE A 105 4.86 14.80 -3.14
N LEU A 106 4.64 15.13 -1.89
CA LEU A 106 3.83 16.26 -1.45
C LEU A 106 4.74 17.42 -1.05
N VAL A 107 4.48 18.60 -1.58
CA VAL A 107 5.05 19.87 -1.12
C VAL A 107 3.87 20.81 -0.92
N ALA A 108 3.58 21.19 0.32
CA ALA A 108 2.43 21.99 0.64
C ALA A 108 2.70 22.93 1.82
N ASP A 109 2.02 24.07 1.85
CA ASP A 109 1.82 24.81 3.10
C ASP A 109 1.09 23.91 4.11
N LYS A 110 1.44 24.00 5.39
CA LYS A 110 0.87 23.12 6.44
C LYS A 110 -0.66 23.20 6.51
N HIS A 111 -1.25 24.38 6.43
CA HIS A 111 -2.70 24.54 6.47
C HIS A 111 -3.36 24.02 5.20
N GLN A 112 -2.76 24.30 4.03
CA GLN A 112 -3.27 23.82 2.75
C GLN A 112 -3.20 22.30 2.62
N SER A 113 -2.27 21.64 3.30
CA SER A 113 -2.12 20.17 3.27
C SER A 113 -3.36 19.41 3.74
N SER A 114 -4.23 20.06 4.52
CA SER A 114 -5.52 19.49 4.96
C SER A 114 -6.53 19.30 3.80
N TYR A 115 -6.35 20.01 2.70
CA TYR A 115 -7.21 19.97 1.51
C TYR A 115 -6.65 19.12 0.37
N ILE A 116 -5.65 18.29 0.64
CA ILE A 116 -4.96 17.47 -0.36
C ILE A 116 -5.92 16.60 -1.19
N LYS A 117 -7.03 16.13 -0.60
CA LYS A 117 -8.01 15.28 -1.28
C LYS A 117 -8.57 15.91 -2.54
N ASP A 118 -8.76 17.23 -2.54
CA ASP A 118 -9.30 17.97 -3.68
C ASP A 118 -8.33 18.00 -4.87
N CYS A 119 -7.02 17.86 -4.59
CA CYS A 119 -5.97 17.83 -5.60
C CYS A 119 -5.71 16.43 -6.17
N LEU A 120 -6.14 15.36 -5.47
CA LEU A 120 -5.83 13.98 -5.86
C LEU A 120 -6.80 13.37 -6.86
N THR A 121 -7.90 14.05 -7.20
CA THR A 121 -8.98 13.52 -8.07
C THR A 121 -8.51 13.04 -9.45
N ASN A 122 -7.38 13.56 -9.94
CA ASN A 122 -6.82 13.22 -11.25
C ASN A 122 -5.51 12.42 -11.15
N ILE A 123 -5.12 12.00 -9.94
CA ILE A 123 -3.92 11.19 -9.73
C ILE A 123 -4.35 9.72 -9.66
N ALA A 124 -3.71 8.88 -10.46
CA ALA A 124 -4.00 7.44 -10.45
C ALA A 124 -3.74 6.86 -9.06
N ASP A 125 -4.75 6.20 -8.50
CA ASP A 125 -4.71 5.56 -7.18
C ASP A 125 -3.99 4.21 -7.26
N THR A 126 -2.74 4.23 -7.72
CA THR A 126 -1.89 3.05 -7.77
C THR A 126 -0.79 3.16 -6.73
N SER A 127 -1.02 2.55 -5.57
CA SER A 127 0.02 2.46 -4.54
C SER A 127 1.24 1.72 -5.09
N LYS A 128 2.42 2.32 -4.93
CA LYS A 128 3.70 1.69 -5.28
C LYS A 128 4.30 0.90 -4.12
N TYR A 129 3.73 1.01 -2.92
CA TYR A 129 4.10 0.23 -1.76
C TYR A 129 2.87 -0.36 -1.09
N GLU A 130 2.88 -1.67 -0.88
CA GLU A 130 1.77 -2.40 -0.25
C GLU A 130 2.28 -3.30 0.86
N GLU A 131 1.58 -3.25 1.99
CA GLU A 131 1.75 -4.22 3.08
C GLU A 131 0.62 -5.24 3.06
N ARG A 132 0.99 -6.50 3.10
CA ARG A 132 0.08 -7.64 3.09
C ARG A 132 0.35 -8.53 4.30
N ARG A 133 -0.58 -9.37 4.70
CA ARG A 133 -0.41 -10.31 5.84
C ARG A 133 0.75 -11.29 5.62
N TRP A 134 1.17 -11.49 4.40
CA TRP A 134 2.24 -12.39 4.00
C TRP A 134 3.57 -11.68 3.75
N GLY A 135 3.60 -10.36 3.65
CA GLY A 135 4.81 -9.60 3.34
C GLY A 135 4.55 -8.23 2.73
N THR A 136 5.47 -7.77 1.90
CA THR A 136 5.38 -6.45 1.26
C THR A 136 5.66 -6.54 -0.24
N ILE A 137 5.04 -5.65 -1.01
CA ILE A 137 5.30 -5.42 -2.43
C ILE A 137 5.72 -3.96 -2.59
N LYS A 138 6.80 -3.72 -3.31
CA LYS A 138 7.24 -2.38 -3.68
C LYS A 138 7.48 -2.33 -5.18
N THR A 139 6.71 -1.53 -5.90
CA THR A 139 6.97 -1.23 -7.31
C THR A 139 8.20 -0.32 -7.38
N ILE A 140 9.23 -0.78 -8.11
CA ILE A 140 10.49 -0.08 -8.28
C ILE A 140 10.44 0.75 -9.55
N ASP A 141 9.89 0.16 -10.61
CA ASP A 141 9.81 0.75 -11.92
C ASP A 141 8.56 0.28 -12.66
N SER A 142 8.02 1.13 -13.52
CA SER A 142 6.90 0.79 -14.39
C SER A 142 7.00 1.65 -15.64
N ASP A 143 7.05 0.99 -16.78
CA ASP A 143 7.12 1.62 -18.09
C ASP A 143 6.13 0.97 -19.04
N GLU A 144 5.68 1.74 -20.04
CA GLU A 144 4.77 1.26 -21.07
C GLU A 144 5.24 1.79 -22.43
N ASP A 145 5.54 0.89 -23.33
CA ASP A 145 5.96 1.20 -24.70
C ASP A 145 5.17 0.33 -25.68
N ASP A 146 4.57 0.95 -26.68
CA ASP A 146 3.78 0.33 -27.74
C ASP A 146 2.69 -0.65 -27.23
N GLY A 147 2.04 -0.28 -26.11
CA GLY A 147 0.99 -1.09 -25.47
C GLY A 147 1.50 -2.31 -24.69
N ILE A 148 2.82 -2.44 -24.56
CA ILE A 148 3.46 -3.43 -23.70
C ILE A 148 3.88 -2.72 -22.41
N LYS A 149 3.36 -3.21 -21.30
CA LYS A 149 3.70 -2.72 -19.97
C LYS A 149 4.76 -3.62 -19.33
N SER A 150 5.80 -3.02 -18.82
CA SER A 150 6.78 -3.67 -17.97
C SER A 150 6.68 -3.11 -16.55
N VAL A 151 6.66 -3.99 -15.54
CA VAL A 151 6.64 -3.58 -14.13
C VAL A 151 7.68 -4.37 -13.37
N THR A 152 8.56 -3.67 -12.66
CA THR A 152 9.53 -4.27 -11.75
C THR A 152 9.09 -4.07 -10.32
N ARG A 153 8.98 -5.16 -9.56
CA ARG A 153 8.60 -5.13 -8.14
C ARG A 153 9.65 -5.80 -7.27
N ARG A 154 9.80 -5.28 -6.07
CA ARG A 154 10.49 -5.98 -4.99
C ARG A 154 9.44 -6.60 -4.07
N ILE A 155 9.51 -7.92 -3.92
CA ILE A 155 8.61 -8.69 -3.07
C ILE A 155 9.40 -9.20 -1.87
N LYS A 156 8.82 -9.03 -0.69
CA LYS A 156 9.29 -9.67 0.54
C LYS A 156 8.17 -10.57 1.05
N VAL A 157 8.46 -11.86 1.17
CA VAL A 157 7.56 -12.82 1.83
C VAL A 157 8.13 -13.14 3.20
N VAL A 158 7.35 -12.94 4.25
CA VAL A 158 7.75 -13.19 5.64
C VAL A 158 7.93 -14.69 5.86
N ALA A 159 8.91 -15.07 6.68
CA ALA A 159 9.22 -16.45 7.03
C ALA A 159 7.95 -17.27 7.35
N GLY A 160 7.80 -18.42 6.72
CA GLY A 160 6.67 -19.33 6.89
C GLY A 160 5.36 -18.87 6.25
N LYS A 161 5.34 -17.73 5.54
CA LYS A 161 4.15 -17.23 4.85
C LYS A 161 4.19 -17.59 3.36
N THR A 162 3.00 -17.54 2.75
CA THR A 162 2.78 -17.80 1.32
C THR A 162 1.93 -16.67 0.75
N THR A 163 2.26 -16.20 -0.46
CA THR A 163 1.39 -15.30 -1.21
C THR A 163 0.08 -16.00 -1.57
N PRO A 164 -1.03 -15.29 -1.77
CA PRO A 164 -2.22 -15.89 -2.37
C PRO A 164 -1.88 -16.55 -3.71
N GLU A 165 -2.48 -17.70 -4.01
CA GLU A 165 -2.38 -18.29 -5.33
C GLU A 165 -3.17 -17.43 -6.33
N HIS A 166 -2.51 -17.07 -7.44
CA HIS A 166 -3.11 -16.22 -8.47
C HIS A 166 -2.54 -16.57 -9.86
N ARG A 167 -3.08 -15.95 -10.89
CA ARG A 167 -2.59 -16.06 -12.27
C ARG A 167 -2.80 -14.75 -13.01
N HIS A 168 -1.97 -14.49 -13.98
CA HIS A 168 -2.07 -13.37 -14.91
C HIS A 168 -2.31 -13.89 -16.33
N LEU A 169 -3.30 -13.38 -17.03
CA LEU A 169 -3.67 -13.89 -18.34
C LEU A 169 -2.89 -13.24 -19.49
N SER A 170 -2.41 -12.02 -19.30
CA SER A 170 -1.87 -11.16 -20.35
C SER A 170 -0.39 -10.84 -20.23
N HIS A 171 0.28 -11.28 -19.16
CA HIS A 171 1.70 -11.05 -18.98
C HIS A 171 2.45 -12.27 -18.44
N THR A 172 3.73 -12.30 -18.71
CA THR A 172 4.69 -13.25 -18.14
C THR A 172 5.42 -12.59 -16.99
N GLU A 173 5.89 -13.38 -16.03
CA GLU A 173 6.67 -12.92 -14.90
C GLU A 173 8.00 -13.64 -14.82
N THR A 174 9.01 -12.94 -14.38
CA THR A 174 10.31 -13.51 -14.03
C THR A 174 10.62 -13.13 -12.59
N ILE A 175 10.91 -14.13 -11.77
CA ILE A 175 11.22 -13.96 -10.36
C ILE A 175 12.69 -14.28 -10.14
N THR A 176 13.46 -13.32 -9.62
CA THR A 176 14.85 -13.50 -9.21
C THR A 176 14.96 -13.36 -7.70
N VAL A 177 15.50 -14.38 -7.04
CA VAL A 177 15.68 -14.40 -5.59
C VAL A 177 16.91 -13.61 -5.19
N LEU A 178 16.74 -12.59 -4.34
CA LEU A 178 17.81 -11.76 -3.80
C LEU A 178 18.41 -12.35 -2.52
N SER A 179 17.55 -12.88 -1.65
CA SER A 179 17.98 -13.47 -0.37
C SER A 179 16.88 -14.35 0.23
N GLY A 180 17.28 -15.25 1.11
CA GLY A 180 16.39 -16.19 1.75
C GLY A 180 16.24 -17.49 0.95
N MET A 181 15.34 -18.36 1.43
CA MET A 181 14.98 -19.62 0.79
C MET A 181 13.47 -19.77 0.79
N GLY A 182 12.94 -20.32 -0.28
CA GLY A 182 11.51 -20.50 -0.44
C GLY A 182 11.18 -21.53 -1.52
N LYS A 183 9.93 -21.47 -1.94
CA LYS A 183 9.40 -22.29 -3.04
C LYS A 183 8.51 -21.44 -3.94
N LEU A 184 8.65 -21.60 -5.22
CA LEU A 184 7.64 -21.24 -6.21
C LEU A 184 6.68 -22.42 -6.34
N ILE A 185 5.41 -22.18 -6.07
CA ILE A 185 4.34 -23.15 -6.32
C ILE A 185 3.76 -22.80 -7.69
N LEU A 186 4.01 -23.61 -8.68
CA LEU A 186 3.59 -23.40 -10.07
C LEU A 186 2.69 -24.55 -10.51
N GLU A 187 1.43 -24.29 -10.82
CA GLU A 187 0.41 -25.31 -11.16
C GLU A 187 0.39 -26.46 -10.14
N GLY A 188 0.56 -26.15 -8.85
CA GLY A 188 0.60 -27.13 -7.76
C GLY A 188 1.94 -27.84 -7.58
N VAL A 189 2.94 -27.60 -8.45
CA VAL A 189 4.29 -28.16 -8.34
C VAL A 189 5.20 -27.19 -7.60
N GLU A 190 5.91 -27.67 -6.59
CA GLU A 190 6.88 -26.87 -5.84
C GLU A 190 8.26 -26.90 -6.50
N VAL A 191 8.83 -25.73 -6.76
CA VAL A 191 10.20 -25.50 -7.26
C VAL A 191 10.97 -24.74 -6.18
N ASP A 192 12.17 -25.20 -5.86
CA ASP A 192 13.00 -24.57 -4.83
C ASP A 192 13.53 -23.21 -5.29
N LEU A 193 13.37 -22.20 -4.45
CA LEU A 193 13.88 -20.86 -4.64
C LEU A 193 15.02 -20.60 -3.65
N MET A 194 16.22 -20.34 -4.17
CA MET A 194 17.42 -19.99 -3.43
C MET A 194 18.00 -18.68 -3.94
N ALA A 195 18.78 -17.98 -3.10
CA ALA A 195 19.45 -16.74 -3.49
C ALA A 195 20.22 -16.91 -4.83
N GLY A 196 19.96 -16.04 -5.78
CA GLY A 196 20.50 -16.07 -7.15
C GLY A 196 19.70 -16.93 -8.14
N ALA A 197 18.72 -17.74 -7.70
CA ALA A 197 17.83 -18.47 -8.61
C ALA A 197 16.90 -17.51 -9.36
N THR A 198 16.60 -17.84 -10.60
CA THR A 198 15.65 -17.12 -11.45
C THR A 198 14.71 -18.12 -12.10
N ASP A 199 13.42 -17.87 -11.98
CA ASP A 199 12.37 -18.67 -12.59
C ASP A 199 11.41 -17.79 -13.39
N SER A 200 10.83 -18.34 -14.44
CA SER A 200 9.87 -17.65 -15.31
C SER A 200 8.49 -18.30 -15.22
N ILE A 201 7.47 -17.47 -15.13
CA ILE A 201 6.07 -17.88 -15.06
C ILE A 201 5.37 -17.39 -16.33
N ALA A 202 4.93 -18.32 -17.16
CA ALA A 202 4.20 -17.98 -18.37
C ALA A 202 2.79 -17.45 -18.05
N ALA A 203 2.25 -16.61 -18.92
CA ALA A 203 0.88 -16.14 -18.86
C ALA A 203 -0.11 -17.30 -18.68
N GLY A 204 -1.13 -17.10 -17.87
CA GLY A 204 -2.17 -18.07 -17.55
C GLY A 204 -1.82 -19.09 -16.46
N LYS A 205 -0.56 -19.17 -16.03
CA LYS A 205 -0.12 -20.15 -15.02
C LYS A 205 -0.45 -19.70 -13.60
N ARG A 206 -1.09 -20.57 -12.82
CA ARG A 206 -1.33 -20.36 -11.40
C ARG A 206 -0.04 -20.48 -10.62
N HIS A 207 0.22 -19.53 -9.74
CA HIS A 207 1.42 -19.56 -8.94
C HIS A 207 1.25 -18.88 -7.58
N ALA A 208 2.15 -19.25 -6.66
CA ALA A 208 2.33 -18.62 -5.36
C ALA A 208 3.80 -18.72 -4.93
N ILE A 209 4.24 -17.81 -4.08
CA ILE A 209 5.59 -17.80 -3.52
C ILE A 209 5.49 -18.09 -2.03
N LYS A 210 6.25 -19.07 -1.56
CA LYS A 210 6.31 -19.46 -0.16
C LYS A 210 7.71 -19.22 0.40
N ALA A 211 7.81 -18.48 1.49
CA ALA A 211 9.04 -18.36 2.26
C ALA A 211 9.16 -19.51 3.26
N MET A 212 10.35 -20.06 3.42
CA MET A 212 10.62 -21.13 4.36
C MET A 212 11.07 -20.58 5.73
N GLY A 213 12.21 -20.98 6.25
CA GLY A 213 12.70 -20.64 7.59
C GLY A 213 13.17 -19.20 7.80
N SER A 214 13.26 -18.40 6.73
CA SER A 214 13.65 -16.98 6.77
C SER A 214 12.82 -16.18 5.79
N ASP A 215 12.82 -14.85 5.91
CA ASP A 215 12.21 -13.98 4.92
C ASP A 215 12.81 -14.22 3.55
N LEU A 216 11.95 -14.37 2.55
CA LEU A 216 12.33 -14.48 1.14
C LEU A 216 12.18 -13.11 0.48
N ARG A 217 13.23 -12.64 -0.20
CA ARG A 217 13.22 -11.39 -0.95
C ARG A 217 13.50 -11.67 -2.42
N CYS A 218 12.62 -11.16 -3.28
CA CYS A 218 12.72 -11.35 -4.71
C CYS A 218 12.58 -10.03 -5.46
N ILE A 219 13.13 -9.99 -6.67
CA ILE A 219 12.69 -9.06 -7.71
C ILE A 219 11.79 -9.85 -8.66
N GLU A 220 10.64 -9.28 -8.95
CA GLU A 220 9.71 -9.74 -9.98
C GLU A 220 9.71 -8.73 -11.11
N VAL A 221 9.79 -9.20 -12.33
CA VAL A 221 9.60 -8.41 -13.54
C VAL A 221 8.44 -9.02 -14.32
N SER A 222 7.37 -8.27 -14.48
CA SER A 222 6.21 -8.65 -15.30
C SER A 222 6.22 -7.88 -16.61
N ILE A 223 5.95 -8.58 -17.73
CA ILE A 223 5.94 -8.01 -19.09
C ILE A 223 4.70 -8.52 -19.82
N GLY A 224 3.89 -7.62 -20.35
CA GLY A 224 2.71 -7.96 -21.13
C GLY A 224 1.77 -6.79 -21.36
N THR A 225 0.57 -7.07 -21.82
CA THR A 225 -0.46 -6.06 -22.00
C THR A 225 -1.20 -5.78 -20.69
N GLU A 226 -1.79 -4.60 -20.57
CA GLU A 226 -2.55 -4.24 -19.35
C GLU A 226 -3.76 -5.19 -19.18
N GLU A 227 -3.83 -5.88 -18.06
CA GLU A 227 -5.04 -6.60 -17.67
C GLU A 227 -6.09 -5.58 -17.23
N LYS A 228 -7.24 -5.57 -17.92
CA LYS A 228 -8.43 -5.00 -17.29
C LYS A 228 -8.73 -5.90 -16.10
N SER A 229 -8.51 -5.38 -14.88
CA SER A 229 -8.80 -6.13 -13.66
C SER A 229 -10.27 -6.56 -13.69
N THR A 230 -10.49 -7.82 -13.93
CA THR A 230 -11.74 -8.50 -13.62
C THR A 230 -11.60 -8.95 -12.16
N LEU A 231 -12.05 -8.06 -11.25
CA LEU A 231 -12.42 -8.46 -9.91
C LEU A 231 -13.69 -9.31 -9.98
#